data_c717b416d4bd6a8dbcfbf3fd6ba35697
#
_entry.id   c717b416d4bd6a8dbcfbf3fd6ba35697
#
_cell.length_a   1.000
_cell.length_b   1.000
_cell.length_c   1.000
_cell.angle_alpha   90.00
_cell.angle_beta   90.00
_cell.angle_gamma   90.00
#
_symmetry.space_group_name_H-M   'P 1'
#
loop_
_entity.id
_entity.type
_entity.pdbx_description
1 polymer ?
#
loop_
_entity_poly.entity_id
_entity_poly.type
_entity_poly.pdbx_seq_one_letter_code
_entity_poly.pdbx_strand_id
1 'polypeptide(L)'
;MFFMITDSSSQWNGDGIHKITGTKYDELKFDIDGNDRRGFDKDGIHKITNQKWDEENYDYRLFHKDTGFNKHTQTKCGEDGYDIDGYNIDGYNKDGYNKEGYNEYELDKDGYNKEGYNKDTGFNKHTQTNFGKDGYDIDGYNKDGFNKEGYNLDGFKKDGYNKDGFNKNKLYKKTGKKYNDFGFDIDRLHEKTGKKYNEFGFDIDGNPEDGSVFTLG
;
A
#
# COMPACT_ATOMS: atom_id res chain seq x y z
N MET A 1 3.79 -34.94 22.68
CA MET A 1 4.76 -34.15 23.44
C MET A 1 3.99 -33.48 24.60
N PHE A 2 4.12 -34.06 25.80
CA PHE A 2 3.42 -33.54 26.99
C PHE A 2 4.14 -32.28 27.44
N PHE A 3 3.49 -31.12 27.37
CA PHE A 3 3.92 -29.93 28.09
C PHE A 3 3.66 -30.19 29.59
N MET A 4 4.70 -30.42 30.36
CA MET A 4 4.60 -30.34 31.81
C MET A 4 4.26 -28.89 32.15
N ILE A 5 3.09 -28.67 32.69
CA ILE A 5 2.76 -27.45 33.45
C ILE A 5 3.64 -27.53 34.70
N THR A 6 4.82 -26.92 34.67
CA THR A 6 5.61 -26.73 35.88
C THR A 6 4.87 -25.74 36.76
N ASP A 7 4.51 -26.18 37.95
CA ASP A 7 3.94 -25.35 39.01
C ASP A 7 4.86 -24.10 39.19
N SER A 8 4.36 -22.95 38.78
CA SER A 8 5.15 -21.71 38.80
C SER A 8 5.65 -21.36 40.21
N SER A 9 4.93 -21.79 41.27
CA SER A 9 5.31 -21.59 42.67
C SER A 9 6.64 -22.26 43.02
N SER A 10 7.09 -23.28 42.30
CA SER A 10 8.37 -23.98 42.54
C SER A 10 9.61 -23.15 42.11
N GLN A 11 9.44 -22.08 41.34
CA GLN A 11 10.53 -21.25 40.85
C GLN A 11 10.89 -20.12 41.79
N TRP A 12 10.05 -19.78 42.77
CA TRP A 12 10.34 -18.80 43.84
C TRP A 12 10.64 -19.49 45.14
N ASN A 13 11.42 -18.78 46.02
CA ASN A 13 11.63 -19.22 47.39
C ASN A 13 10.48 -18.68 48.31
N GLY A 14 10.55 -19.01 49.62
CA GLY A 14 9.57 -18.57 50.61
C GLY A 14 9.45 -17.08 50.81
N ASP A 15 10.43 -16.30 50.37
CA ASP A 15 10.46 -14.81 50.42
C ASP A 15 9.99 -14.18 49.10
N GLY A 16 9.46 -14.96 48.15
CA GLY A 16 9.05 -14.47 46.85
C GLY A 16 10.18 -14.03 45.93
N ILE A 17 11.38 -14.60 46.11
CA ILE A 17 12.55 -14.34 45.27
C ILE A 17 12.68 -15.47 44.23
N HIS A 18 12.75 -15.10 42.97
CA HIS A 18 12.93 -16.06 41.88
C HIS A 18 14.33 -16.68 41.92
N LYS A 19 14.40 -18.02 41.91
CA LYS A 19 15.63 -18.77 42.19
C LYS A 19 16.74 -18.55 41.16
N ILE A 20 16.40 -18.27 39.90
CA ILE A 20 17.35 -18.05 38.82
C ILE A 20 17.83 -16.60 38.81
N THR A 21 16.91 -15.65 38.83
CA THR A 21 17.26 -14.22 38.73
C THR A 21 17.73 -13.61 40.03
N GLY A 22 17.45 -14.24 41.17
CA GLY A 22 17.75 -13.70 42.50
C GLY A 22 16.95 -12.41 42.84
N THR A 23 15.89 -12.13 42.11
CA THR A 23 15.04 -10.94 42.32
C THR A 23 13.58 -11.35 42.54
N LYS A 24 12.69 -10.37 42.81
CA LYS A 24 11.24 -10.59 42.87
C LYS A 24 10.62 -10.91 41.51
N TYR A 25 11.37 -10.84 40.41
CA TYR A 25 10.90 -11.02 39.03
C TYR A 25 11.67 -12.15 38.36
N ASP A 26 10.94 -12.92 37.50
CA ASP A 26 11.54 -13.94 36.64
C ASP A 26 12.33 -13.35 35.47
N GLU A 27 12.79 -14.18 34.55
CA GLU A 27 13.51 -13.76 33.33
C GLU A 27 12.63 -12.94 32.40
N LEU A 28 11.31 -13.11 32.45
CA LEU A 28 10.31 -12.36 31.65
C LEU A 28 9.85 -11.08 32.35
N LYS A 29 10.41 -10.77 33.55
CA LYS A 29 10.12 -9.57 34.37
C LYS A 29 8.79 -9.60 35.09
N PHE A 30 8.19 -10.79 35.31
CA PHE A 30 6.96 -10.96 36.10
C PHE A 30 7.29 -11.46 37.51
N ASP A 31 6.52 -11.01 38.50
CA ASP A 31 6.61 -11.46 39.90
C ASP A 31 5.89 -12.81 40.09
N ILE A 32 5.91 -13.31 41.35
CA ILE A 32 5.25 -14.59 41.68
C ILE A 32 3.76 -14.61 41.38
N ASP A 33 3.09 -13.45 41.38
CA ASP A 33 1.66 -13.30 41.07
C ASP A 33 1.43 -13.07 39.56
N GLY A 34 2.50 -13.08 38.76
CA GLY A 34 2.44 -12.92 37.29
C GLY A 34 2.31 -11.47 36.83
N ASN A 35 2.70 -10.47 37.64
CA ASN A 35 2.66 -9.07 37.26
C ASN A 35 4.05 -8.49 37.05
N ASP A 36 4.18 -7.57 36.10
CA ASP A 36 5.39 -6.77 35.90
C ASP A 36 5.59 -5.74 37.04
N ARG A 37 6.69 -4.95 36.99
CA ARG A 37 7.00 -3.90 38.00
C ARG A 37 5.93 -2.81 38.10
N ARG A 38 5.14 -2.62 37.07
CA ARG A 38 4.05 -1.63 37.03
C ARG A 38 2.71 -2.24 37.39
N GLY A 39 2.66 -3.55 37.63
CA GLY A 39 1.44 -4.27 38.05
C GLY A 39 0.60 -4.80 36.89
N PHE A 40 1.13 -4.89 35.68
CA PHE A 40 0.46 -5.50 34.53
C PHE A 40 0.82 -6.98 34.39
N ASP A 41 -0.19 -7.80 34.13
CA ASP A 41 0.01 -9.20 33.78
C ASP A 41 0.46 -9.37 32.32
N LYS A 42 0.70 -10.62 31.89
CA LYS A 42 1.12 -10.97 30.51
C LYS A 42 0.10 -10.57 29.43
N ASP A 43 -1.16 -10.38 29.80
CA ASP A 43 -2.24 -9.97 28.89
C ASP A 43 -2.44 -8.44 28.90
N GLY A 44 -1.58 -7.72 29.65
CA GLY A 44 -1.60 -6.27 29.77
C GLY A 44 -2.73 -5.75 30.68
N ILE A 45 -3.22 -6.57 31.61
CA ILE A 45 -4.26 -6.17 32.57
C ILE A 45 -3.59 -5.75 33.88
N HIS A 46 -3.92 -4.55 34.35
CA HIS A 46 -3.35 -4.01 35.56
C HIS A 46 -4.07 -4.56 36.80
N LYS A 47 -3.33 -5.08 37.78
CA LYS A 47 -3.83 -5.80 38.95
C LYS A 47 -4.77 -5.00 39.86
N ILE A 48 -4.61 -3.65 39.95
CA ILE A 48 -5.45 -2.79 40.79
C ILE A 48 -6.72 -2.40 40.05
N THR A 49 -6.59 -1.92 38.81
CA THR A 49 -7.74 -1.44 38.04
C THR A 49 -8.57 -2.55 37.40
N ASN A 50 -7.96 -3.74 37.25
CA ASN A 50 -8.52 -4.86 36.48
C ASN A 50 -8.84 -4.49 35.03
N GLN A 51 -8.06 -3.56 34.46
CA GLN A 51 -8.22 -3.03 33.09
C GLN A 51 -6.84 -2.97 32.40
N LYS A 52 -6.83 -2.63 31.09
CA LYS A 52 -5.60 -2.41 30.31
C LYS A 52 -4.82 -1.15 30.71
N TRP A 53 -5.32 -0.37 31.69
CA TRP A 53 -4.82 0.93 32.09
C TRP A 53 -4.51 0.91 33.58
N ASP A 54 -3.38 1.51 34.00
CA ASP A 54 -3.06 1.75 35.39
C ASP A 54 -3.92 2.89 35.98
N GLU A 55 -3.66 3.26 37.22
CA GLU A 55 -4.40 4.31 37.97
C GLU A 55 -4.18 5.71 37.36
N GLU A 56 -3.10 5.89 36.56
CA GLU A 56 -2.79 7.12 35.83
C GLU A 56 -3.30 7.10 34.37
N ASN A 57 -4.07 6.08 33.97
CA ASN A 57 -4.59 5.84 32.63
C ASN A 57 -3.53 5.51 31.56
N TYR A 58 -2.39 4.93 31.95
CA TYR A 58 -1.39 4.42 31.01
C TYR A 58 -1.47 2.88 30.89
N ASP A 59 -1.29 2.38 29.66
CA ASP A 59 -1.15 0.95 29.42
C ASP A 59 0.25 0.43 29.76
N TYR A 60 0.48 -0.88 29.62
CA TYR A 60 1.77 -1.50 29.88
C TYR A 60 2.91 -0.98 28.97
N ARG A 61 2.58 -0.40 27.80
CA ARG A 61 3.52 0.23 26.86
C ARG A 61 3.69 1.74 27.13
N LEU A 62 3.07 2.27 28.16
CA LEU A 62 3.10 3.68 28.56
C LEU A 62 2.30 4.64 27.68
N PHE A 63 1.30 4.16 26.93
CA PHE A 63 0.39 5.01 26.20
C PHE A 63 -0.81 5.43 27.07
N HIS A 64 -1.11 6.72 27.06
CA HIS A 64 -2.25 7.26 27.78
C HIS A 64 -3.57 6.97 27.05
N LYS A 65 -4.56 6.46 27.78
CA LYS A 65 -5.86 6.00 27.29
C LYS A 65 -6.59 6.99 26.38
N ASP A 66 -6.68 8.26 26.81
CA ASP A 66 -7.52 9.25 26.13
C ASP A 66 -6.76 10.04 25.06
N THR A 67 -5.46 10.21 25.20
CA THR A 67 -4.65 11.04 24.32
C THR A 67 -3.84 10.24 23.31
N GLY A 68 -3.57 8.96 23.60
CA GLY A 68 -2.68 8.12 22.82
C GLY A 68 -1.20 8.55 22.87
N PHE A 69 -0.82 9.51 23.74
CA PHE A 69 0.57 9.94 23.91
C PHE A 69 1.32 8.95 24.79
N ASN A 70 2.53 8.61 24.39
CA ASN A 70 3.44 7.80 25.18
C ASN A 70 4.13 8.65 26.26
N LYS A 71 4.20 8.16 27.50
CA LYS A 71 4.75 8.88 28.66
C LYS A 71 6.22 9.26 28.50
N HIS A 72 7.01 8.39 27.86
CA HIS A 72 8.46 8.60 27.67
C HIS A 72 8.77 9.48 26.48
N THR A 73 8.18 9.18 25.32
CA THR A 73 8.49 9.92 24.08
C THR A 73 7.78 11.25 23.98
N GLN A 74 6.72 11.46 24.76
CA GLN A 74 5.83 12.63 24.66
C GLN A 74 5.21 12.81 23.26
N THR A 75 5.10 11.71 22.50
CA THR A 75 4.50 11.64 21.16
C THR A 75 3.44 10.55 21.09
N LYS A 76 2.77 10.40 19.96
CA LYS A 76 1.85 9.28 19.70
C LYS A 76 2.56 7.96 19.42
N CYS A 77 3.88 7.97 19.21
CA CYS A 77 4.69 6.76 19.02
C CYS A 77 5.50 6.46 20.28
N GLY A 78 5.58 5.18 20.63
CA GLY A 78 6.46 4.68 21.69
C GLY A 78 7.94 4.68 21.29
N GLU A 79 8.81 4.22 22.18
CA GLU A 79 10.25 4.08 21.91
C GLU A 79 10.55 3.11 20.76
N ASP A 80 9.64 2.17 20.48
CA ASP A 80 9.71 1.22 19.39
C ASP A 80 9.24 1.81 18.03
N GLY A 81 8.84 3.09 18.01
CA GLY A 81 8.39 3.81 16.81
C GLY A 81 6.93 3.56 16.41
N TYR A 82 6.16 2.82 17.23
CA TYR A 82 4.77 2.48 16.93
C TYR A 82 3.80 3.19 17.89
N ASP A 83 2.61 3.50 17.38
CA ASP A 83 1.53 4.11 18.18
C ASP A 83 0.81 3.08 19.08
N ILE A 84 -0.22 3.54 19.80
CA ILE A 84 -1.04 2.69 20.68
C ILE A 84 -1.72 1.55 19.91
N ASP A 85 -2.08 1.76 18.66
CA ASP A 85 -2.71 0.77 17.78
C ASP A 85 -1.68 -0.19 17.15
N GLY A 86 -0.37 0.09 17.31
CA GLY A 86 0.72 -0.72 16.76
C GLY A 86 1.15 -0.34 15.35
N TYR A 87 0.90 0.90 14.92
CA TYR A 87 1.32 1.42 13.61
C TYR A 87 2.42 2.47 13.75
N ASN A 88 3.41 2.44 12.85
CA ASN A 88 4.46 3.45 12.78
C ASN A 88 3.95 4.77 12.17
N ILE A 89 4.82 5.77 12.07
CA ILE A 89 4.46 7.10 11.52
C ILE A 89 3.97 7.04 10.07
N ASP A 90 4.40 6.03 9.30
CA ASP A 90 3.99 5.81 7.91
C ASP A 90 2.67 5.03 7.82
N GLY A 91 2.10 4.62 8.96
CA GLY A 91 0.82 3.91 9.05
C GLY A 91 0.90 2.40 8.90
N TYR A 92 2.08 1.79 9.04
CA TYR A 92 2.29 0.35 8.92
C TYR A 92 2.59 -0.31 10.28
N ASN A 93 2.04 -1.49 10.51
CA ASN A 93 2.35 -2.32 11.67
C ASN A 93 3.72 -3.01 11.54
N LYS A 94 4.11 -3.79 12.55
CA LYS A 94 5.41 -4.52 12.56
C LYS A 94 5.57 -5.54 11.44
N ASP A 95 4.47 -6.04 10.89
CA ASP A 95 4.45 -6.97 9.77
C ASP A 95 4.49 -6.25 8.41
N GLY A 96 4.49 -4.91 8.40
CA GLY A 96 4.55 -4.07 7.21
C GLY A 96 3.19 -3.82 6.54
N TYR A 97 2.07 -4.00 7.26
CA TYR A 97 0.72 -3.79 6.72
C TYR A 97 0.03 -2.59 7.41
N ASN A 98 -0.69 -1.81 6.62
CA ASN A 98 -1.53 -0.72 7.11
C ASN A 98 -2.83 -1.24 7.75
N LYS A 99 -3.68 -0.32 8.26
CA LYS A 99 -4.97 -0.66 8.91
C LYS A 99 -5.95 -1.40 8.00
N GLU A 100 -5.81 -1.25 6.68
CA GLU A 100 -6.64 -1.93 5.68
C GLU A 100 -6.09 -3.33 5.32
N GLY A 101 -4.90 -3.70 5.83
CA GLY A 101 -4.25 -4.99 5.58
C GLY A 101 -3.38 -5.04 4.33
N TYR A 102 -2.94 -3.88 3.82
CA TYR A 102 -2.07 -3.77 2.64
C TYR A 102 -0.68 -3.26 3.02
N ASN A 103 0.36 -3.79 2.37
CA ASN A 103 1.74 -3.34 2.51
C ASN A 103 2.02 -2.08 1.65
N GLU A 104 3.26 -1.59 1.66
CA GLU A 104 3.69 -0.43 0.86
C GLU A 104 3.51 -0.57 -0.66
N TYR A 105 3.38 -1.82 -1.16
CA TYR A 105 3.12 -2.14 -2.56
C TYR A 105 1.62 -2.32 -2.86
N GLU A 106 0.74 -1.95 -1.91
CA GLU A 106 -0.71 -2.11 -1.98
C GLU A 106 -1.18 -3.57 -2.11
N LEU A 107 -0.39 -4.52 -1.59
CA LEU A 107 -0.70 -5.95 -1.59
C LEU A 107 -1.08 -6.44 -0.20
N ASP A 108 -2.10 -7.29 -0.12
CA ASP A 108 -2.44 -8.02 1.10
C ASP A 108 -1.40 -9.14 1.39
N LYS A 109 -1.54 -9.82 2.53
CA LYS A 109 -0.63 -10.89 2.96
C LYS A 109 -0.54 -12.08 1.98
N ASP A 110 -1.53 -12.24 1.11
CA ASP A 110 -1.60 -13.30 0.13
C ASP A 110 -1.13 -12.84 -1.26
N GLY A 111 -0.63 -11.59 -1.36
CA GLY A 111 -0.08 -10.99 -2.59
C GLY A 111 -1.12 -10.41 -3.55
N TYR A 112 -2.35 -10.13 -3.07
CA TYR A 112 -3.42 -9.56 -3.89
C TYR A 112 -3.57 -8.06 -3.62
N ASN A 113 -3.79 -7.29 -4.69
CA ASN A 113 -4.13 -5.88 -4.59
C ASN A 113 -5.62 -5.66 -4.18
N LYS A 114 -6.04 -4.39 -4.02
CA LYS A 114 -7.41 -4.02 -3.62
C LYS A 114 -8.49 -4.52 -4.60
N GLU A 115 -8.17 -4.60 -5.87
CA GLU A 115 -9.05 -5.15 -6.92
C GLU A 115 -9.10 -6.68 -6.92
N GLY A 116 -8.23 -7.32 -6.13
CA GLY A 116 -8.17 -8.77 -5.96
C GLY A 116 -7.26 -9.49 -6.94
N TYR A 117 -6.38 -8.79 -7.65
CA TYR A 117 -5.38 -9.40 -8.52
C TYR A 117 -4.12 -9.76 -7.76
N ASN A 118 -3.64 -10.98 -7.97
CA ASN A 118 -2.31 -11.40 -7.55
C ASN A 118 -1.25 -10.79 -8.46
N LYS A 119 -0.26 -10.12 -7.87
CA LYS A 119 0.78 -9.36 -8.59
C LYS A 119 1.62 -10.25 -9.53
N ASP A 120 1.92 -11.48 -9.10
CA ASP A 120 2.86 -12.35 -9.82
C ASP A 120 2.18 -13.14 -10.94
N THR A 121 0.90 -13.51 -10.74
CA THR A 121 0.17 -14.39 -11.65
C THR A 121 -0.89 -13.68 -12.49
N GLY A 122 -1.26 -12.45 -12.13
CA GLY A 122 -2.40 -11.75 -12.70
C GLY A 122 -3.77 -12.36 -12.37
N PHE A 123 -3.79 -13.41 -11.54
CA PHE A 123 -5.02 -14.11 -11.18
C PHE A 123 -5.88 -13.28 -10.22
N ASN A 124 -7.17 -13.13 -10.54
CA ASN A 124 -8.10 -12.41 -9.68
C ASN A 124 -8.86 -13.37 -8.77
N LYS A 125 -8.70 -13.19 -7.43
CA LYS A 125 -9.31 -14.07 -6.42
C LYS A 125 -10.84 -14.04 -6.38
N HIS A 126 -11.47 -12.97 -6.87
CA HIS A 126 -12.93 -12.84 -6.84
C HIS A 126 -13.61 -13.52 -8.03
N THR A 127 -12.97 -13.50 -9.20
CA THR A 127 -13.51 -14.10 -10.43
C THR A 127 -12.94 -15.47 -10.72
N GLN A 128 -11.83 -15.83 -10.04
CA GLN A 128 -11.04 -17.04 -10.27
C GLN A 128 -10.56 -17.18 -11.73
N THR A 129 -10.25 -16.04 -12.35
CA THR A 129 -9.67 -15.92 -13.70
C THR A 129 -8.60 -14.83 -13.69
N ASN A 130 -7.95 -14.58 -14.84
CA ASN A 130 -7.05 -13.44 -14.99
C ASN A 130 -7.79 -12.11 -15.25
N PHE A 131 -9.13 -12.12 -15.27
CA PHE A 131 -9.95 -10.94 -15.50
C PHE A 131 -10.79 -10.61 -14.26
N GLY A 132 -10.87 -9.32 -13.92
CA GLY A 132 -11.74 -8.83 -12.85
C GLY A 132 -13.21 -8.85 -13.21
N LYS A 133 -14.06 -8.41 -12.28
CA LYS A 133 -15.52 -8.31 -12.49
C LYS A 133 -15.90 -7.35 -13.63
N ASP A 134 -15.04 -6.40 -13.94
CA ASP A 134 -15.19 -5.45 -15.04
C ASP A 134 -14.75 -6.03 -16.40
N GLY A 135 -14.21 -7.26 -16.43
CA GLY A 135 -13.79 -7.97 -17.63
C GLY A 135 -12.40 -7.61 -18.14
N TYR A 136 -11.60 -6.90 -17.32
CA TYR A 136 -10.23 -6.50 -17.65
C TYR A 136 -9.23 -7.27 -16.78
N ASP A 137 -8.01 -7.49 -17.28
CA ASP A 137 -6.90 -8.06 -16.54
C ASP A 137 -6.17 -7.00 -15.68
N ILE A 138 -5.10 -7.40 -14.98
CA ILE A 138 -4.30 -6.53 -14.13
C ILE A 138 -3.65 -5.36 -14.91
N ASP A 139 -3.38 -5.54 -16.19
CA ASP A 139 -2.80 -4.53 -17.08
C ASP A 139 -3.86 -3.63 -17.72
N GLY A 140 -5.14 -3.87 -17.43
CA GLY A 140 -6.28 -3.08 -17.91
C GLY A 140 -6.77 -3.46 -19.30
N TYR A 141 -6.47 -4.67 -19.79
CA TYR A 141 -6.93 -5.17 -21.08
C TYR A 141 -8.00 -6.26 -20.91
N ASN A 142 -9.04 -6.22 -21.75
CA ASN A 142 -10.05 -7.27 -21.80
C ASN A 142 -9.53 -8.50 -22.58
N LYS A 143 -10.29 -9.58 -22.60
CA LYS A 143 -9.91 -10.83 -23.29
C LYS A 143 -9.68 -10.71 -24.80
N ASP A 144 -10.20 -9.63 -25.42
CA ASP A 144 -9.95 -9.33 -26.83
C ASP A 144 -8.66 -8.50 -27.02
N GLY A 145 -7.96 -8.15 -25.93
CA GLY A 145 -6.71 -7.40 -25.93
C GLY A 145 -6.87 -5.89 -26.05
N PHE A 146 -8.02 -5.32 -25.67
CA PHE A 146 -8.29 -3.89 -25.72
C PHE A 146 -8.52 -3.32 -24.30
N ASN A 147 -7.95 -2.14 -24.03
CA ASN A 147 -8.18 -1.39 -22.81
C ASN A 147 -9.59 -0.72 -22.80
N LYS A 148 -9.92 -0.03 -21.70
CA LYS A 148 -11.23 0.65 -21.52
C LYS A 148 -11.51 1.73 -22.57
N GLU A 149 -10.47 2.30 -23.19
CA GLU A 149 -10.59 3.28 -24.28
C GLU A 149 -10.70 2.63 -25.67
N GLY A 150 -10.59 1.30 -25.72
CA GLY A 150 -10.71 0.51 -26.94
C GLY A 150 -9.40 0.38 -27.73
N TYR A 151 -8.23 0.65 -27.12
CA TYR A 151 -6.92 0.47 -27.74
C TYR A 151 -6.24 -0.81 -27.29
N ASN A 152 -5.57 -1.50 -28.20
CA ASN A 152 -4.69 -2.62 -27.87
C ASN A 152 -3.31 -2.13 -27.39
N LEU A 153 -2.42 -3.06 -27.01
CA LEU A 153 -1.05 -2.77 -26.56
C LEU A 153 -0.23 -1.94 -27.57
N ASP A 154 -0.48 -2.09 -28.86
CA ASP A 154 0.20 -1.32 -29.90
C ASP A 154 -0.39 0.09 -30.09
N GLY A 155 -1.45 0.45 -29.34
CA GLY A 155 -2.10 1.75 -29.43
C GLY A 155 -3.12 1.87 -30.58
N PHE A 156 -3.61 0.73 -31.12
CA PHE A 156 -4.61 0.72 -32.20
C PHE A 156 -5.97 0.24 -31.69
N LYS A 157 -7.03 0.86 -32.20
CA LYS A 157 -8.42 0.42 -32.01
C LYS A 157 -8.74 -0.80 -32.87
N LYS A 158 -9.90 -1.43 -32.59
CA LYS A 158 -10.40 -2.59 -33.34
C LYS A 158 -10.56 -2.32 -34.85
N ASP A 159 -10.78 -1.07 -35.25
CA ASP A 159 -10.82 -0.64 -36.65
C ASP A 159 -9.42 -0.49 -37.29
N GLY A 160 -8.35 -0.75 -36.54
CA GLY A 160 -6.96 -0.73 -37.01
C GLY A 160 -6.27 0.62 -37.00
N TYR A 161 -6.90 1.67 -36.41
CA TYR A 161 -6.33 3.02 -36.36
C TYR A 161 -5.95 3.43 -34.93
N ASN A 162 -4.82 4.15 -34.80
CA ASN A 162 -4.40 4.75 -33.53
C ASN A 162 -5.21 6.03 -33.20
N LYS A 163 -4.91 6.68 -32.07
CA LYS A 163 -5.61 7.90 -31.63
C LYS A 163 -5.50 9.07 -32.62
N ASP A 164 -4.41 9.14 -33.38
CA ASP A 164 -4.14 10.19 -34.36
C ASP A 164 -4.74 9.84 -35.76
N GLY A 165 -5.40 8.69 -35.88
CA GLY A 165 -6.08 8.25 -37.10
C GLY A 165 -5.19 7.53 -38.13
N PHE A 166 -4.02 7.03 -37.72
CA PHE A 166 -3.12 6.28 -38.60
C PHE A 166 -3.21 4.78 -38.34
N ASN A 167 -3.11 3.97 -39.40
CA ASN A 167 -3.01 2.52 -39.32
C ASN A 167 -1.55 2.04 -39.20
N LYS A 168 -1.35 0.72 -39.03
CA LYS A 168 -0.02 0.09 -38.93
C LYS A 168 0.86 0.31 -40.18
N ASN A 169 0.25 0.59 -41.34
CA ASN A 169 0.96 0.93 -42.56
C ASN A 169 1.31 2.43 -42.64
N LYS A 170 1.13 3.17 -41.55
CA LYS A 170 1.38 4.60 -41.45
C LYS A 170 0.51 5.47 -42.36
N LEU A 171 -0.69 4.98 -42.73
CA LEU A 171 -1.61 5.69 -43.59
C LEU A 171 -2.77 6.28 -42.76
N TYR A 172 -3.09 7.54 -43.03
CA TYR A 172 -4.15 8.29 -42.37
C TYR A 172 -5.54 7.84 -42.86
N LYS A 173 -6.47 7.62 -41.94
CA LYS A 173 -7.79 7.03 -42.16
C LYS A 173 -8.61 7.75 -43.24
N LYS A 174 -8.65 9.08 -43.23
CA LYS A 174 -9.47 9.87 -44.14
C LYS A 174 -8.95 9.89 -45.56
N THR A 175 -7.65 9.91 -45.76
CA THR A 175 -7.03 10.17 -47.06
C THR A 175 -6.29 8.97 -47.63
N GLY A 176 -5.97 7.96 -46.81
CA GLY A 176 -5.11 6.86 -47.22
C GLY A 176 -3.67 7.28 -47.49
N LYS A 177 -3.27 8.49 -47.12
CA LYS A 177 -1.90 9.03 -47.35
C LYS A 177 -1.04 8.97 -46.08
N LYS A 178 0.26 9.23 -46.22
CA LYS A 178 1.25 9.27 -45.13
C LYS A 178 0.96 10.37 -44.08
N TYR A 179 0.41 11.49 -44.51
CA TYR A 179 0.18 12.68 -43.67
C TYR A 179 -1.32 12.91 -43.46
N ASN A 180 -1.67 13.39 -42.24
CA ASN A 180 -3.04 13.81 -41.93
C ASN A 180 -3.40 15.15 -42.62
N ASP A 181 -4.61 15.65 -42.37
CA ASP A 181 -5.10 16.92 -42.95
C ASP A 181 -4.27 18.15 -42.53
N PHE A 182 -3.48 18.04 -41.45
CA PHE A 182 -2.61 19.10 -40.91
C PHE A 182 -1.11 18.90 -41.29
N GLY A 183 -0.81 17.90 -42.11
CA GLY A 183 0.53 17.62 -42.59
C GLY A 183 1.41 16.82 -41.63
N PHE A 184 0.87 16.18 -40.58
CA PHE A 184 1.65 15.33 -39.66
C PHE A 184 1.53 13.86 -40.01
N ASP A 185 2.62 13.11 -39.86
CA ASP A 185 2.66 11.65 -40.01
C ASP A 185 2.41 10.93 -38.66
N ILE A 186 2.43 9.58 -38.68
CA ILE A 186 2.21 8.75 -37.51
C ILE A 186 3.25 8.98 -36.39
N ASP A 187 4.47 9.39 -36.76
CA ASP A 187 5.55 9.68 -35.84
C ASP A 187 5.44 11.15 -35.33
N ARG A 188 4.31 11.82 -35.67
CA ARG A 188 3.99 13.21 -35.31
C ARG A 188 4.96 14.23 -35.89
N LEU A 189 5.58 13.92 -37.04
CA LEU A 189 6.48 14.81 -37.75
C LEU A 189 5.74 15.50 -38.90
N HIS A 190 5.91 16.84 -38.98
CA HIS A 190 5.27 17.64 -40.03
C HIS A 190 6.02 17.53 -41.35
N GLU A 191 5.31 17.34 -42.47
CA GLU A 191 5.89 17.06 -43.80
C GLU A 191 6.87 18.13 -44.28
N LYS A 192 6.61 19.42 -44.02
CA LYS A 192 7.44 20.54 -44.47
C LYS A 192 8.64 20.81 -43.56
N THR A 193 8.46 20.65 -42.23
CA THR A 193 9.52 20.98 -41.28
C THR A 193 10.37 19.76 -40.90
N GLY A 194 9.85 18.56 -41.07
CA GLY A 194 10.46 17.31 -40.55
C GLY A 194 10.56 17.24 -39.04
N LYS A 195 9.86 18.13 -38.32
CA LYS A 195 9.88 18.27 -36.85
C LYS A 195 8.52 18.00 -36.25
N LYS A 196 8.44 17.96 -34.92
CA LYS A 196 7.18 17.83 -34.16
C LYS A 196 6.24 19.04 -34.32
N TYR A 197 6.76 20.17 -34.79
CA TYR A 197 6.02 21.42 -34.97
C TYR A 197 5.94 21.79 -36.45
N ASN A 198 4.79 22.30 -36.87
CA ASN A 198 4.59 22.84 -38.21
C ASN A 198 5.33 24.19 -38.38
N GLU A 199 5.21 24.78 -39.57
CA GLU A 199 5.82 26.07 -39.90
C GLU A 199 5.32 27.26 -39.05
N PHE A 200 4.18 27.07 -38.36
CA PHE A 200 3.57 28.06 -37.44
C PHE A 200 3.93 27.79 -35.98
N GLY A 201 4.76 26.77 -35.67
CA GLY A 201 5.17 26.43 -34.33
C GLY A 201 4.15 25.63 -33.50
N PHE A 202 3.19 24.94 -34.16
CA PHE A 202 2.20 24.08 -33.49
C PHE A 202 2.45 22.61 -33.75
N ASP A 203 2.25 21.77 -32.70
CA ASP A 203 2.29 20.32 -32.81
C ASP A 203 0.97 19.75 -33.38
N ILE A 204 0.89 18.43 -33.52
CA ILE A 204 -0.28 17.73 -34.06
C ILE A 204 -1.55 17.94 -33.21
N ASP A 205 -1.40 18.18 -31.90
CA ASP A 205 -2.50 18.42 -30.94
C ASP A 205 -2.84 19.92 -30.85
N GLY A 206 -2.11 20.78 -31.58
CA GLY A 206 -2.30 22.24 -31.59
C GLY A 206 -1.60 22.99 -30.46
N ASN A 207 -0.66 22.34 -29.73
CA ASN A 207 0.11 23.00 -28.68
C ASN A 207 1.28 23.78 -29.30
N PRO A 208 1.57 25.01 -28.81
CA PRO A 208 2.70 25.80 -29.31
C PRO A 208 4.04 25.27 -28.78
N GLU A 209 5.09 25.45 -29.59
CA GLU A 209 6.47 25.02 -29.28
C GLU A 209 7.04 25.72 -28.03
N ASP A 210 6.65 26.96 -27.80
CA ASP A 210 7.12 27.79 -26.68
C ASP A 210 6.38 27.49 -25.36
N GLY A 211 5.43 26.54 -25.36
CA GLY A 211 4.66 26.16 -24.17
C GLY A 211 3.65 27.23 -23.70
N SER A 212 3.39 28.26 -24.50
CA SER A 212 2.39 29.27 -24.16
C SER A 212 0.98 28.65 -24.08
N VAL A 213 0.21 29.02 -23.05
CA VAL A 213 -1.19 28.59 -22.89
C VAL A 213 -2.06 29.71 -23.41
N PHE A 214 -2.80 29.45 -24.51
CA PHE A 214 -3.83 30.37 -24.95
C PHE A 214 -5.02 30.30 -23.99
N THR A 215 -5.13 31.27 -23.08
CA THR A 215 -6.37 31.53 -22.37
C THR A 215 -7.31 32.22 -23.33
N LEU A 216 -8.36 31.53 -23.76
CA LEU A 216 -9.51 32.17 -24.40
C LEU A 216 -10.15 33.11 -23.36
N GLY A 217 -10.02 34.41 -23.57
CA GLY A 217 -10.69 35.46 -22.81
C GLY A 217 -12.18 35.48 -23.08
#